data_e45d72bb85da2fa32035b243c78f7ede
#
_entry.id   e45d72bb85da2fa32035b243c78f7ede
#
_cell.length_a   1.000
_cell.length_b   1.000
_cell.length_c   1.000
_cell.angle_alpha   90.00
_cell.angle_beta   90.00
_cell.angle_gamma   90.00
#
_symmetry.space_group_name_H-M   'P 1'
#
loop_
_entity.id
_entity.type
_entity.pdbx_description
1 polymer ?
#
loop_
_entity_poly.entity_id
_entity_poly.type
_entity_poly.pdbx_seq_one_letter_code
_entity_poly.pdbx_strand_id
1 'polypeptide(L)'
;MEQALEKALAGEGYFAFPGVLLVRGPDAFSFLQGQATRDLRRLSGPAGTLFLNHRGQIEEAATLLPHPEGFLLAPWGSLEGLKSRLERYIVFDQVELAELPLYRRVYADGREEVGESGEGAYPLELYPLYTLLKGLPLLSDIRGELPQSVGLLHLVDSGKGCYVGQEIMARTEGKEVHHHLVGLRALGPGTEVPLELYWQGRKVGEAKRLLPTPFGFLGLAVVRKEVPFGAELEGKGGHFLLEPLPFKEAIWSGRRSSA
;
A
#
# COMPACT_ATOMS: atom_id res chain seq x y z
N MET A 1 19.09 9.36 11.96
CA MET A 1 18.33 8.75 10.84
C MET A 1 18.59 7.24 10.76
N GLU A 2 19.82 6.77 10.69
CA GLU A 2 20.20 5.34 10.65
C GLU A 2 19.66 4.56 11.87
N GLN A 3 19.89 5.05 13.09
CA GLN A 3 19.40 4.42 14.32
C GLN A 3 17.85 4.29 14.37
N ALA A 4 17.12 5.30 13.85
CA ALA A 4 15.65 5.24 13.78
C ALA A 4 15.17 4.17 12.80
N LEU A 5 15.84 4.05 11.64
CA LEU A 5 15.55 3.00 10.67
C LEU A 5 15.83 1.61 11.24
N GLU A 6 16.95 1.42 11.93
CA GLU A 6 17.30 0.15 12.57
C GLU A 6 16.24 -0.28 13.60
N LYS A 7 15.81 0.65 14.48
CA LYS A 7 14.74 0.38 15.46
C LYS A 7 13.41 0.04 14.75
N ALA A 8 13.03 0.80 13.73
CA ALA A 8 11.83 0.50 12.96
C ALA A 8 11.90 -0.88 12.30
N LEU A 9 13.02 -1.24 11.69
CA LEU A 9 13.23 -2.58 11.10
C LEU A 9 13.18 -3.69 12.16
N ALA A 10 13.57 -3.40 13.41
CA ALA A 10 13.45 -4.31 14.55
C ALA A 10 12.01 -4.41 15.11
N GLY A 11 11.06 -3.66 14.57
CA GLY A 11 9.66 -3.68 15.02
C GLY A 11 9.35 -2.69 16.16
N GLU A 12 10.25 -1.73 16.44
CA GLU A 12 10.07 -0.74 17.49
C GLU A 12 9.53 0.59 16.94
N GLY A 13 8.70 1.27 17.75
CA GLY A 13 8.19 2.61 17.44
C GLY A 13 7.12 2.65 16.36
N TYR A 14 6.86 3.83 15.83
CA TYR A 14 5.79 4.04 14.86
C TYR A 14 6.03 5.29 13.98
N PHE A 15 5.28 5.34 12.88
CA PHE A 15 5.13 6.50 12.00
C PHE A 15 3.74 7.10 12.20
N ALA A 16 3.60 8.42 12.08
CA ALA A 16 2.32 9.12 12.26
C ALA A 16 2.01 10.00 11.05
N PHE A 17 0.91 9.71 10.39
CA PHE A 17 0.42 10.43 9.21
C PHE A 17 -0.75 11.33 9.61
N PRO A 18 -0.66 12.65 9.42
CA PRO A 18 -1.72 13.57 9.81
C PRO A 18 -2.91 13.51 8.86
N GLY A 19 -4.08 13.74 9.42
CA GLY A 19 -5.35 13.87 8.70
C GLY A 19 -6.10 12.54 8.59
N VAL A 20 -7.32 12.54 9.11
CA VAL A 20 -8.27 11.42 9.07
C VAL A 20 -9.61 11.95 8.58
N LEU A 21 -10.32 11.19 7.77
CA LEU A 21 -11.61 11.53 7.25
C LEU A 21 -12.71 10.84 8.07
N LEU A 22 -13.65 11.59 8.59
CA LEU A 22 -14.89 11.08 9.17
C LEU A 22 -15.97 11.06 8.08
N VAL A 23 -16.50 9.88 7.81
CA VAL A 23 -17.65 9.64 6.92
C VAL A 23 -18.87 9.48 7.81
N ARG A 24 -19.80 10.44 7.76
CA ARG A 24 -21.00 10.46 8.60
C ARG A 24 -22.27 10.84 7.84
N GLY A 25 -23.40 10.67 8.47
CA GLY A 25 -24.73 10.94 7.91
C GLY A 25 -25.60 9.70 7.80
N PRO A 26 -26.90 9.86 7.50
CA PRO A 26 -27.86 8.75 7.43
C PRO A 26 -27.44 7.64 6.48
N ASP A 27 -26.80 7.99 5.37
CA ASP A 27 -26.41 7.03 4.33
C ASP A 27 -24.94 6.59 4.42
N ALA A 28 -24.19 7.02 5.46
CA ALA A 28 -22.75 6.76 5.58
C ALA A 28 -22.41 5.25 5.48
N PHE A 29 -23.20 4.40 6.14
CA PHE A 29 -23.00 2.95 6.09
C PHE A 29 -23.22 2.39 4.68
N SER A 30 -24.38 2.65 4.06
CA SER A 30 -24.73 2.10 2.73
C SER A 30 -23.79 2.61 1.65
N PHE A 31 -23.47 3.91 1.70
CA PHE A 31 -22.51 4.53 0.80
C PHE A 31 -21.13 3.85 0.91
N LEU A 32 -20.56 3.82 2.12
CA LEU A 32 -19.22 3.30 2.30
C LEU A 32 -19.15 1.78 2.06
N GLN A 33 -20.22 1.02 2.40
CA GLN A 33 -20.33 -0.39 2.06
C GLN A 33 -20.26 -0.63 0.53
N GLY A 34 -20.78 0.30 -0.28
CA GLY A 34 -20.69 0.27 -1.75
C GLY A 34 -19.35 0.77 -2.31
N GLN A 35 -18.49 1.38 -1.52
CA GLN A 35 -17.21 1.93 -1.96
C GLN A 35 -16.01 1.09 -1.52
N ALA A 36 -16.01 0.61 -0.29
CA ALA A 36 -14.90 -0.11 0.34
C ALA A 36 -14.90 -1.59 -0.02
N THR A 37 -13.73 -2.22 -0.05
CA THR A 37 -13.61 -3.68 -0.25
C THR A 37 -13.86 -4.47 1.03
N ARG A 38 -13.82 -3.83 2.21
CA ARG A 38 -14.16 -4.45 3.50
C ARG A 38 -15.66 -4.49 3.74
N ASP A 39 -16.11 -5.52 4.42
CA ASP A 39 -17.48 -5.63 4.92
C ASP A 39 -17.62 -4.88 6.26
N LEU A 40 -18.27 -3.72 6.22
CA LEU A 40 -18.44 -2.88 7.41
C LEU A 40 -19.24 -3.56 8.52
N ARG A 41 -20.07 -4.55 8.19
CA ARG A 41 -20.85 -5.33 9.18
C ARG A 41 -19.95 -6.16 10.10
N ARG A 42 -18.72 -6.48 9.65
CA ARG A 42 -17.74 -7.29 10.38
C ARG A 42 -16.62 -6.46 11.01
N LEU A 43 -16.73 -5.13 10.91
CA LEU A 43 -15.70 -4.24 11.40
C LEU A 43 -15.75 -4.15 12.92
N SER A 44 -14.70 -4.61 13.59
CA SER A 44 -14.58 -4.59 15.07
C SER A 44 -13.42 -3.73 15.56
N GLY A 45 -12.58 -3.21 14.65
CA GLY A 45 -11.40 -2.40 14.94
C GLY A 45 -10.75 -1.92 13.65
N PRO A 46 -9.52 -1.41 13.73
CA PRO A 46 -8.79 -0.94 12.55
C PRO A 46 -8.65 -2.05 11.51
N ALA A 47 -9.02 -1.78 10.26
CA ALA A 47 -8.89 -2.72 9.16
C ALA A 47 -8.49 -2.00 7.86
N GLY A 48 -7.48 -2.51 7.18
CA GLY A 48 -7.13 -2.03 5.84
C GLY A 48 -8.25 -2.27 4.85
N THR A 49 -8.54 -1.30 3.99
CA THR A 49 -9.53 -1.39 2.92
C THR A 49 -9.00 -0.74 1.65
N LEU A 50 -9.49 -1.20 0.51
CA LEU A 50 -9.19 -0.66 -0.80
C LEU A 50 -10.43 0.02 -1.38
N PHE A 51 -10.20 1.02 -2.21
CA PHE A 51 -11.21 1.67 -3.04
C PHE A 51 -10.81 1.43 -4.49
N LEU A 52 -11.63 0.66 -5.20
CA LEU A 52 -11.34 0.23 -6.56
C LEU A 52 -12.06 1.11 -7.59
N ASN A 53 -11.57 1.08 -8.82
CA ASN A 53 -12.33 1.55 -9.99
C ASN A 53 -13.17 0.41 -10.59
N HIS A 54 -13.95 0.71 -11.63
CA HIS A 54 -14.80 -0.27 -12.32
C HIS A 54 -14.01 -1.41 -13.02
N ARG A 55 -12.69 -1.23 -13.17
CA ARG A 55 -11.80 -2.28 -13.71
C ARG A 55 -11.18 -3.14 -12.62
N GLY A 56 -11.60 -2.96 -11.35
CA GLY A 56 -11.07 -3.68 -10.19
C GLY A 56 -9.67 -3.21 -9.76
N GLN A 57 -9.18 -2.12 -10.31
CA GLN A 57 -7.86 -1.58 -9.99
C GLN A 57 -7.93 -0.66 -8.77
N ILE A 58 -6.89 -0.68 -7.96
CA ILE A 58 -6.77 0.15 -6.74
C ILE A 58 -6.64 1.62 -7.15
N GLU A 59 -7.54 2.47 -6.65
CA GLU A 59 -7.44 3.93 -6.75
C GLU A 59 -6.91 4.53 -5.45
N GLU A 60 -7.51 4.12 -4.31
CA GLU A 60 -7.14 4.59 -2.97
C GLU A 60 -7.14 3.42 -1.99
N ALA A 61 -6.52 3.63 -0.84
CA ALA A 61 -6.50 2.70 0.28
C ALA A 61 -6.51 3.48 1.60
N ALA A 62 -7.13 2.90 2.61
CA ALA A 62 -7.20 3.50 3.93
C ALA A 62 -7.28 2.43 5.03
N THR A 63 -6.96 2.82 6.24
CA THR A 63 -7.33 2.09 7.45
C THR A 63 -8.68 2.59 7.91
N LEU A 64 -9.64 1.69 7.95
CA LEU A 64 -11.05 1.92 8.26
C LEU A 64 -11.32 1.53 9.71
N LEU A 65 -12.04 2.39 10.46
CA LEU A 65 -12.45 2.14 11.85
C LEU A 65 -13.91 2.54 12.06
N PRO A 66 -14.64 1.85 12.97
CA PRO A 66 -15.95 2.33 13.42
C PRO A 66 -15.79 3.59 14.27
N HIS A 67 -16.77 4.49 14.18
CA HIS A 67 -16.87 5.72 14.98
C HIS A 67 -18.32 5.92 15.43
N PRO A 68 -18.62 6.55 16.58
CA PRO A 68 -20.00 6.78 17.04
C PRO A 68 -20.89 7.53 16.04
N GLU A 69 -20.31 8.42 15.24
CA GLU A 69 -21.03 9.18 14.21
C GLU A 69 -20.97 8.53 12.80
N GLY A 70 -20.29 7.39 12.62
CA GLY A 70 -20.11 6.77 11.32
C GLY A 70 -18.81 5.97 11.22
N PHE A 71 -17.86 6.39 10.38
CA PHE A 71 -16.61 5.67 10.13
C PHE A 71 -15.45 6.64 9.97
N LEU A 72 -14.30 6.28 10.54
CA LEU A 72 -13.02 6.95 10.27
C LEU A 72 -12.29 6.25 9.14
N LEU A 73 -11.73 7.03 8.24
CA LEU A 73 -10.84 6.60 7.19
C LEU A 73 -9.49 7.31 7.35
N ALA A 74 -8.46 6.56 7.70
CA ALA A 74 -7.10 7.04 7.79
C ALA A 74 -6.35 6.67 6.49
N PRO A 75 -6.07 7.63 5.59
CA PRO A 75 -5.58 7.34 4.25
C PRO A 75 -4.18 6.72 4.25
N TRP A 76 -3.92 5.82 3.30
CA TRP A 76 -2.57 5.32 3.02
C TRP A 76 -1.79 6.25 2.09
N GLY A 77 -2.51 7.05 1.30
CA GLY A 77 -1.98 8.14 0.50
C GLY A 77 -2.30 9.51 1.10
N SER A 78 -2.73 10.46 0.29
CA SER A 78 -3.14 11.79 0.75
C SER A 78 -4.61 11.81 1.20
N LEU A 79 -4.90 12.64 2.20
CA LEU A 79 -6.28 12.91 2.64
C LEU A 79 -7.13 13.48 1.50
N GLU A 80 -6.57 14.43 0.74
CA GLU A 80 -7.21 15.05 -0.42
C GLU A 80 -7.57 14.01 -1.50
N GLY A 81 -6.65 13.09 -1.82
CA GLY A 81 -6.88 12.05 -2.82
C GLY A 81 -8.04 11.14 -2.43
N LEU A 82 -8.06 10.67 -1.17
CA LEU A 82 -9.14 9.84 -0.66
C LEU A 82 -10.48 10.60 -0.65
N LYS A 83 -10.50 11.83 -0.15
CA LYS A 83 -11.70 12.68 -0.12
C LYS A 83 -12.25 12.91 -1.53
N SER A 84 -11.44 13.37 -2.46
CA SER A 84 -11.82 13.59 -3.85
C SER A 84 -12.34 12.32 -4.54
N ARG A 85 -11.73 11.14 -4.20
CA ARG A 85 -12.21 9.85 -4.70
C ARG A 85 -13.64 9.56 -4.20
N LEU A 86 -13.93 9.79 -2.92
CA LEU A 86 -15.24 9.52 -2.35
C LEU A 86 -16.30 10.53 -2.84
N GLU A 87 -15.98 11.82 -2.90
CA GLU A 87 -16.86 12.88 -3.38
C GLU A 87 -17.41 12.60 -4.79
N ARG A 88 -16.62 11.99 -5.67
CA ARG A 88 -17.08 11.62 -7.03
C ARG A 88 -18.25 10.64 -7.05
N TYR A 89 -18.47 9.89 -5.97
CA TYR A 89 -19.52 8.88 -5.85
C TYR A 89 -20.69 9.30 -4.97
N ILE A 90 -20.59 10.45 -4.29
CA ILE A 90 -21.70 11.05 -3.53
C ILE A 90 -22.58 11.82 -4.52
N VAL A 91 -23.73 11.25 -4.89
CA VAL A 91 -24.67 11.87 -5.86
C VAL A 91 -25.96 12.27 -5.17
N PHE A 92 -26.61 11.33 -4.50
CA PHE A 92 -27.88 11.54 -3.78
C PHE A 92 -27.80 11.12 -2.32
N ASP A 93 -26.67 10.53 -1.91
CA ASP A 93 -26.46 10.03 -0.57
C ASP A 93 -26.33 11.19 0.44
N GLN A 94 -27.01 11.07 1.57
CA GLN A 94 -26.89 12.01 2.69
C GLN A 94 -25.63 11.65 3.50
N VAL A 95 -24.47 12.01 2.95
CA VAL A 95 -23.15 11.73 3.51
C VAL A 95 -22.35 13.02 3.59
N GLU A 96 -21.72 13.23 4.72
CA GLU A 96 -20.75 14.30 4.96
C GLU A 96 -19.36 13.70 5.16
N LEU A 97 -18.35 14.32 4.54
CA LEU A 97 -16.94 14.00 4.69
C LEU A 97 -16.26 15.11 5.50
N ALA A 98 -15.98 14.86 6.77
CA ALA A 98 -15.33 15.82 7.66
C ALA A 98 -13.88 15.46 7.91
N GLU A 99 -12.98 16.42 7.74
CA GLU A 99 -11.54 16.26 8.03
C GLU A 99 -11.29 16.46 9.53
N LEU A 100 -10.61 15.50 10.14
CA LEU A 100 -10.27 15.54 11.56
C LEU A 100 -8.75 15.67 11.74
N PRO A 101 -8.29 16.45 12.75
CA PRO A 101 -6.88 16.62 13.08
C PRO A 101 -6.35 15.44 13.88
N LEU A 102 -6.59 14.23 13.39
CA LEU A 102 -6.13 12.98 13.96
C LEU A 102 -4.98 12.41 13.12
N TYR A 103 -4.28 11.44 13.68
CA TYR A 103 -3.13 10.79 13.06
C TYR A 103 -3.40 9.30 12.84
N ARG A 104 -3.10 8.79 11.65
CA ARG A 104 -2.89 7.37 11.44
C ARG A 104 -1.52 7.01 11.97
N ARG A 105 -1.46 6.16 12.99
CA ARG A 105 -0.22 5.62 13.55
C ARG A 105 0.02 4.23 12.99
N VAL A 106 1.16 4.05 12.33
CA VAL A 106 1.60 2.78 11.76
C VAL A 106 2.78 2.30 12.58
N TYR A 107 2.55 1.32 13.43
CA TYR A 107 3.58 0.73 14.25
C TYR A 107 4.49 -0.19 13.45
N ALA A 108 5.74 -0.22 13.80
CA ALA A 108 6.75 -1.03 13.13
C ALA A 108 6.53 -2.55 13.32
N ASP A 109 5.70 -2.94 14.28
CA ASP A 109 5.23 -4.32 14.50
C ASP A 109 4.01 -4.71 13.63
N GLY A 110 3.51 -3.78 12.80
CA GLY A 110 2.39 -4.00 11.87
C GLY A 110 1.02 -3.59 12.41
N ARG A 111 0.90 -3.16 13.68
CA ARG A 111 -0.35 -2.60 14.20
C ARG A 111 -0.64 -1.23 13.61
N GLU A 112 -1.90 -0.89 13.48
CA GLU A 112 -2.35 0.45 13.12
C GLU A 112 -3.41 0.95 14.09
N GLU A 113 -3.40 2.25 14.34
CA GLU A 113 -4.42 2.93 15.14
C GLU A 113 -4.62 4.37 14.65
N VAL A 114 -5.70 5.00 15.12
CA VAL A 114 -5.93 6.44 14.98
C VAL A 114 -5.79 7.08 16.35
N GLY A 115 -5.00 8.14 16.42
CA GLY A 115 -4.71 8.84 17.67
C GLY A 115 -4.66 10.36 17.50
N GLU A 116 -4.69 11.08 18.63
CA GLU A 116 -4.73 12.56 18.66
C GLU A 116 -3.36 13.21 18.46
N SER A 117 -2.26 12.47 18.64
CA SER A 117 -0.89 13.01 18.55
C SER A 117 0.02 12.12 17.74
N GLY A 118 0.96 12.75 17.03
CA GLY A 118 2.11 12.10 16.38
C GLY A 118 3.41 12.24 17.17
N GLU A 119 3.34 12.65 18.45
CA GLU A 119 4.53 12.86 19.28
C GLU A 119 5.30 11.54 19.48
N GLY A 120 6.63 11.59 19.29
CA GLY A 120 7.49 10.42 19.39
C GLY A 120 7.53 9.53 18.14
N ALA A 121 6.80 9.89 17.08
CA ALA A 121 6.86 9.18 15.81
C ALA A 121 8.21 9.36 15.09
N TYR A 122 8.57 8.39 14.27
CA TYR A 122 9.71 8.54 13.37
C TYR A 122 9.44 9.58 12.28
N PRO A 123 10.50 10.25 11.74
CA PRO A 123 10.39 11.12 10.59
C PRO A 123 9.75 10.40 9.39
N LEU A 124 8.75 11.02 8.76
CA LEU A 124 8.02 10.41 7.63
C LEU A 124 8.90 10.17 6.41
N GLU A 125 10.01 10.90 6.27
CA GLU A 125 11.00 10.71 5.20
C GLU A 125 11.66 9.32 5.24
N LEU A 126 11.65 8.65 6.39
CA LEU A 126 12.14 7.28 6.54
C LEU A 126 11.14 6.23 6.08
N TYR A 127 9.84 6.56 6.04
CA TYR A 127 8.80 5.59 5.76
C TYR A 127 8.92 4.90 4.40
N PRO A 128 9.24 5.61 3.30
CA PRO A 128 9.45 4.98 2.00
C PRO A 128 10.59 3.95 2.00
N LEU A 129 11.71 4.25 2.68
CA LEU A 129 12.83 3.32 2.80
C LEU A 129 12.51 2.15 3.72
N TYR A 130 11.88 2.41 4.86
CA TYR A 130 11.40 1.38 5.79
C TYR A 130 10.48 0.38 5.08
N THR A 131 9.44 0.87 4.41
CA THR A 131 8.47 0.00 3.70
C THR A 131 9.13 -0.75 2.56
N LEU A 132 10.05 -0.13 1.82
CA LEU A 132 10.80 -0.78 0.76
C LEU A 132 11.57 -1.99 1.29
N LEU A 133 12.37 -1.81 2.34
CA LEU A 133 13.18 -2.89 2.93
C LEU A 133 12.30 -4.02 3.50
N LYS A 134 11.15 -3.68 4.09
CA LYS A 134 10.16 -4.66 4.57
C LYS A 134 9.37 -5.35 3.45
N GLY A 135 9.54 -4.91 2.20
CA GLY A 135 8.76 -5.43 1.06
C GLY A 135 7.30 -5.00 1.07
N LEU A 136 6.99 -3.90 1.75
CA LEU A 136 5.64 -3.36 1.86
C LEU A 136 5.44 -2.25 0.81
N PRO A 137 4.35 -2.30 0.02
CA PRO A 137 4.07 -1.25 -0.95
C PRO A 137 3.52 0.02 -0.28
N LEU A 138 3.84 1.16 -0.86
CA LEU A 138 3.09 2.40 -0.69
C LEU A 138 1.89 2.41 -1.65
N LEU A 139 0.90 3.27 -1.39
CA LEU A 139 -0.23 3.42 -2.31
C LEU A 139 0.24 3.77 -3.75
N SER A 140 1.27 4.60 -3.88
CA SER A 140 1.87 4.95 -5.17
C SER A 140 2.41 3.76 -5.96
N ASP A 141 2.84 2.70 -5.28
CA ASP A 141 3.37 1.49 -5.94
C ASP A 141 2.27 0.57 -6.47
N ILE A 142 1.06 0.66 -5.90
CA ILE A 142 -0.04 -0.27 -6.16
C ILE A 142 -1.23 0.37 -6.87
N ARG A 143 -1.27 1.70 -6.98
CA ARG A 143 -2.33 2.39 -7.70
C ARG A 143 -2.38 1.95 -9.17
N GLY A 144 -3.57 1.61 -9.65
CA GLY A 144 -3.78 1.06 -10.99
C GLY A 144 -3.58 -0.46 -11.10
N GLU A 145 -3.13 -1.13 -10.03
CA GLU A 145 -2.95 -2.58 -10.00
C GLU A 145 -4.19 -3.30 -9.43
N LEU A 146 -4.33 -4.58 -9.76
CA LEU A 146 -5.34 -5.43 -9.12
C LEU A 146 -4.87 -5.86 -7.72
N PRO A 147 -5.76 -5.95 -6.71
CA PRO A 147 -5.38 -6.35 -5.35
C PRO A 147 -4.58 -7.65 -5.28
N GLN A 148 -4.96 -8.66 -6.07
CA GLN A 148 -4.27 -9.94 -6.11
C GLN A 148 -2.86 -9.87 -6.71
N SER A 149 -2.60 -8.92 -7.61
CA SER A 149 -1.28 -8.73 -8.21
C SER A 149 -0.25 -8.13 -7.26
N VAL A 150 -0.73 -7.49 -6.20
CA VAL A 150 0.14 -6.80 -5.22
C VAL A 150 0.04 -7.40 -3.80
N GLY A 151 -0.52 -8.61 -3.69
CA GLY A 151 -0.60 -9.33 -2.41
C GLY A 151 -1.65 -8.79 -1.44
N LEU A 152 -2.59 -7.97 -1.89
CA LEU A 152 -3.60 -7.32 -1.04
C LEU A 152 -5.00 -7.93 -1.16
N LEU A 153 -5.13 -9.13 -1.73
CA LEU A 153 -6.44 -9.80 -1.83
C LEU A 153 -7.09 -10.04 -0.45
N HIS A 154 -6.29 -10.18 0.60
CA HIS A 154 -6.77 -10.31 1.98
C HIS A 154 -7.50 -9.07 2.52
N LEU A 155 -7.44 -7.93 1.81
CA LEU A 155 -8.19 -6.71 2.11
C LEU A 155 -9.54 -6.64 1.37
N VAL A 156 -9.89 -7.69 0.63
CA VAL A 156 -11.15 -7.79 -0.13
C VAL A 156 -12.02 -8.87 0.49
N ASP A 157 -13.12 -8.47 1.11
CA ASP A 157 -14.06 -9.42 1.71
C ASP A 157 -15.02 -9.96 0.65
N SER A 158 -15.10 -11.30 0.53
CA SER A 158 -16.09 -11.97 -0.33
C SER A 158 -17.48 -11.94 0.30
N GLY A 159 -18.52 -11.94 -0.54
CA GLY A 159 -19.89 -12.04 -0.07
C GLY A 159 -20.44 -10.82 0.68
N LYS A 160 -19.75 -9.68 0.64
CA LYS A 160 -20.18 -8.45 1.33
C LYS A 160 -21.30 -7.67 0.63
N GLY A 161 -21.71 -8.07 -0.55
CA GLY A 161 -22.63 -7.35 -1.42
C GLY A 161 -21.93 -6.54 -2.51
N CYS A 162 -22.69 -5.68 -3.19
CA CYS A 162 -22.18 -4.90 -4.32
C CYS A 162 -21.25 -3.77 -3.85
N TYR A 163 -20.13 -3.60 -4.55
CA TYR A 163 -19.22 -2.46 -4.40
C TYR A 163 -18.51 -2.17 -5.74
N VAL A 164 -17.92 -0.98 -5.86
CA VAL A 164 -17.21 -0.58 -7.08
C VAL A 164 -16.04 -1.55 -7.35
N GLY A 165 -16.01 -2.11 -8.58
CA GLY A 165 -14.98 -3.07 -9.00
C GLY A 165 -15.27 -4.53 -8.65
N GLN A 166 -16.35 -4.84 -7.94
CA GLN A 166 -16.72 -6.20 -7.54
C GLN A 166 -16.79 -7.20 -8.69
N GLU A 167 -17.32 -6.79 -9.83
CA GLU A 167 -17.48 -7.69 -10.99
C GLU A 167 -16.14 -8.30 -11.43
N ILE A 168 -15.08 -7.48 -11.47
CA ILE A 168 -13.74 -7.95 -11.81
C ILE A 168 -13.19 -8.84 -10.71
N MET A 169 -13.38 -8.49 -9.44
CA MET A 169 -12.96 -9.31 -8.30
C MET A 169 -13.61 -10.69 -8.35
N ALA A 170 -14.92 -10.78 -8.57
CA ALA A 170 -15.64 -12.03 -8.69
C ALA A 170 -15.19 -12.86 -9.91
N ARG A 171 -14.94 -12.22 -11.05
CA ARG A 171 -14.44 -12.91 -12.26
C ARG A 171 -13.03 -13.47 -12.12
N THR A 172 -12.22 -12.89 -11.25
CA THR A 172 -10.82 -13.28 -11.02
C THR A 172 -10.65 -14.15 -9.76
N GLU A 173 -11.69 -14.33 -8.98
CA GLU A 173 -11.67 -15.19 -7.80
C GLU A 173 -11.30 -16.63 -8.19
N GLY A 174 -10.30 -17.19 -7.50
CA GLY A 174 -9.78 -18.52 -7.76
C GLY A 174 -8.97 -18.71 -9.05
N LYS A 175 -8.81 -17.64 -9.85
CA LYS A 175 -7.96 -17.69 -11.05
C LYS A 175 -6.49 -17.43 -10.71
N GLU A 176 -5.61 -17.98 -11.55
CA GLU A 176 -4.19 -17.73 -11.45
C GLU A 176 -3.86 -16.25 -11.66
N VAL A 177 -3.05 -15.71 -10.78
CA VAL A 177 -2.54 -14.34 -10.87
C VAL A 177 -1.29 -14.34 -11.73
N HIS A 178 -1.33 -13.56 -12.82
CA HIS A 178 -0.23 -13.52 -13.79
C HIS A 178 0.90 -12.55 -13.41
N HIS A 179 0.64 -11.60 -12.52
CA HIS A 179 1.61 -10.60 -12.05
C HIS A 179 1.73 -10.65 -10.54
N HIS A 180 2.91 -10.29 -10.03
CA HIS A 180 3.16 -10.18 -8.60
C HIS A 180 4.09 -9.01 -8.27
N LEU A 181 3.96 -8.50 -7.03
CA LEU A 181 4.88 -7.50 -6.49
C LEU A 181 6.19 -8.18 -6.09
N VAL A 182 7.30 -7.61 -6.53
CA VAL A 182 8.66 -8.17 -6.34
C VAL A 182 9.65 -7.08 -6.02
N GLY A 183 10.82 -7.48 -5.50
CA GLY A 183 11.98 -6.62 -5.31
C GLY A 183 12.77 -6.45 -6.60
N LEU A 184 13.38 -5.28 -6.75
CA LEU A 184 14.37 -4.97 -7.76
C LEU A 184 15.65 -4.49 -7.12
N ARG A 185 16.79 -4.93 -7.67
CA ARG A 185 18.12 -4.36 -7.40
C ARG A 185 18.70 -3.82 -8.69
N ALA A 186 18.99 -2.51 -8.75
CA ALA A 186 19.69 -1.97 -9.89
C ALA A 186 21.16 -2.46 -9.91
N LEU A 187 21.63 -2.87 -11.09
CA LEU A 187 23.02 -3.30 -11.33
C LEU A 187 23.94 -2.14 -11.71
N GLY A 188 23.43 -0.91 -11.61
CA GLY A 188 24.15 0.33 -11.93
C GLY A 188 23.55 1.53 -11.17
N PRO A 189 23.81 2.76 -11.62
CA PRO A 189 23.17 3.95 -11.07
C PRO A 189 21.66 3.86 -11.21
N GLY A 190 20.96 4.44 -10.22
CA GLY A 190 19.51 4.52 -10.25
C GLY A 190 18.96 5.33 -11.42
N THR A 191 17.74 5.08 -11.78
CA THR A 191 17.00 5.78 -12.83
C THR A 191 15.63 6.21 -12.34
N GLU A 192 14.97 7.08 -13.09
CA GLU A 192 13.61 7.52 -12.77
C GLU A 192 12.58 6.39 -12.97
N VAL A 193 11.57 6.38 -12.12
CA VAL A 193 10.42 5.47 -12.19
C VAL A 193 9.12 6.29 -12.34
N PRO A 194 8.03 5.72 -12.87
CA PRO A 194 7.88 4.34 -13.34
C PRO A 194 8.65 4.05 -14.63
N LEU A 195 9.12 2.81 -14.77
CA LEU A 195 9.79 2.37 -15.99
C LEU A 195 9.38 0.96 -16.38
N GLU A 196 9.30 0.71 -17.68
CA GLU A 196 9.00 -0.61 -18.24
C GLU A 196 10.19 -1.55 -18.07
N LEU A 197 9.89 -2.80 -17.72
CA LEU A 197 10.88 -3.87 -17.54
C LEU A 197 10.69 -4.92 -18.62
N TYR A 198 11.83 -5.36 -19.17
CA TYR A 198 11.90 -6.33 -20.25
C TYR A 198 12.76 -7.52 -19.84
N TRP A 199 12.36 -8.71 -20.24
CA TRP A 199 13.09 -9.96 -20.08
C TRP A 199 13.07 -10.73 -21.39
N GLN A 200 14.24 -11.11 -21.88
CA GLN A 200 14.38 -11.80 -23.18
C GLN A 200 13.65 -11.04 -24.33
N GLY A 201 13.77 -9.70 -24.33
CA GLY A 201 13.17 -8.84 -25.35
C GLY A 201 11.65 -8.65 -25.26
N ARG A 202 10.99 -9.18 -24.22
CA ARG A 202 9.54 -9.03 -23.98
C ARG A 202 9.28 -8.16 -22.78
N LYS A 203 8.30 -7.26 -22.87
CA LYS A 203 7.82 -6.51 -21.70
C LYS A 203 7.20 -7.46 -20.70
N VAL A 204 7.72 -7.45 -19.46
CA VAL A 204 7.29 -8.34 -18.39
C VAL A 204 6.70 -7.61 -17.19
N GLY A 205 6.83 -6.29 -17.11
CA GLY A 205 6.31 -5.54 -15.97
C GLY A 205 6.76 -4.10 -15.95
N GLU A 206 6.64 -3.50 -14.76
CA GLU A 206 6.95 -2.11 -14.51
C GLU A 206 7.57 -1.92 -13.11
N ALA A 207 8.66 -1.18 -13.04
CA ALA A 207 9.22 -0.71 -11.77
C ALA A 207 8.38 0.46 -11.26
N LYS A 208 7.96 0.36 -9.99
CA LYS A 208 7.05 1.32 -9.33
C LYS A 208 7.81 2.29 -8.42
N ARG A 209 8.84 1.82 -7.76
CA ARG A 209 9.68 2.60 -6.84
C ARG A 209 11.11 2.13 -6.96
N LEU A 210 12.06 3.08 -6.89
CA LEU A 210 13.49 2.81 -6.83
C LEU A 210 14.12 3.87 -5.93
N LEU A 211 14.80 3.45 -4.87
CA LEU A 211 15.41 4.34 -3.88
C LEU A 211 16.88 4.00 -3.68
N PRO A 212 17.72 5.02 -3.45
CA PRO A 212 19.08 4.82 -2.97
C PRO A 212 19.04 4.26 -1.55
N THR A 213 19.82 3.24 -1.30
CA THR A 213 19.99 2.60 0.01
C THR A 213 21.47 2.41 0.29
N PRO A 214 21.87 2.09 1.54
CA PRO A 214 23.25 1.70 1.84
C PRO A 214 23.74 0.48 1.05
N PHE A 215 22.84 -0.27 0.44
CA PHE A 215 23.09 -1.51 -0.32
C PHE A 215 22.97 -1.32 -1.84
N GLY A 216 23.04 -0.07 -2.33
CA GLY A 216 22.76 0.28 -3.71
C GLY A 216 21.29 0.68 -3.93
N PHE A 217 20.89 0.80 -5.19
CA PHE A 217 19.50 1.13 -5.51
C PHE A 217 18.62 -0.12 -5.43
N LEU A 218 17.64 -0.09 -4.53
CA LEU A 218 16.60 -1.10 -4.38
C LEU A 218 15.24 -0.54 -4.78
N GLY A 219 14.35 -1.40 -5.23
CA GLY A 219 13.02 -0.97 -5.69
C GLY A 219 11.95 -2.04 -5.58
N LEU A 220 10.73 -1.63 -5.93
CA LEU A 220 9.58 -2.51 -6.09
C LEU A 220 9.11 -2.48 -7.55
N ALA A 221 8.66 -3.63 -8.03
CA ALA A 221 8.07 -3.78 -9.36
C ALA A 221 6.87 -4.73 -9.33
N VAL A 222 5.98 -4.55 -10.29
CA VAL A 222 4.94 -5.54 -10.61
C VAL A 222 5.36 -6.23 -11.90
N VAL A 223 5.64 -7.53 -11.82
CA VAL A 223 6.24 -8.31 -12.90
C VAL A 223 5.48 -9.61 -13.11
N ARG A 224 5.49 -10.16 -14.33
CA ARG A 224 4.90 -11.47 -14.66
C ARG A 224 5.53 -12.57 -13.81
N LYS A 225 4.70 -13.45 -13.27
CA LYS A 225 5.14 -14.57 -12.40
C LYS A 225 6.04 -15.57 -13.09
N GLU A 226 6.01 -15.63 -14.41
CA GLU A 226 6.87 -16.53 -15.21
C GLU A 226 8.36 -16.13 -15.18
N VAL A 227 8.66 -14.89 -14.78
CA VAL A 227 10.04 -14.42 -14.66
C VAL A 227 10.63 -14.93 -13.35
N PRO A 228 11.70 -15.74 -13.38
CA PRO A 228 12.27 -16.32 -12.18
C PRO A 228 13.03 -15.27 -11.34
N PHE A 229 13.05 -15.44 -10.02
CA PHE A 229 13.95 -14.69 -9.16
C PHE A 229 15.41 -14.93 -9.55
N GLY A 230 16.21 -13.87 -9.50
CA GLY A 230 17.59 -13.89 -10.01
C GLY A 230 17.71 -13.58 -11.50
N ALA A 231 16.60 -13.43 -12.24
CA ALA A 231 16.63 -12.97 -13.61
C ALA A 231 17.11 -11.53 -13.70
N GLU A 232 17.93 -11.25 -14.71
CA GLU A 232 18.33 -9.89 -15.08
C GLU A 232 17.31 -9.34 -16.06
N LEU A 233 16.76 -8.16 -15.72
CA LEU A 233 15.79 -7.42 -16.49
C LEU A 233 16.43 -6.19 -17.10
N GLU A 234 16.01 -5.83 -18.29
CA GLU A 234 16.36 -4.58 -18.95
C GLU A 234 15.31 -3.51 -18.73
N GLY A 235 15.73 -2.27 -18.54
CA GLY A 235 14.86 -1.11 -18.45
C GLY A 235 15.56 0.12 -19.00
N LYS A 236 14.80 1.18 -19.25
CA LYS A 236 15.40 2.45 -19.69
C LYS A 236 16.35 2.96 -18.60
N GLY A 237 17.64 3.01 -18.92
CA GLY A 237 18.66 3.51 -18.00
C GLY A 237 19.44 2.44 -17.25
N GLY A 238 19.20 1.13 -17.49
CA GLY A 238 20.04 0.11 -16.87
C GLY A 238 19.45 -1.30 -16.80
N HIS A 239 20.14 -2.12 -16.05
CA HIS A 239 19.80 -3.51 -15.78
C HIS A 239 19.42 -3.69 -14.32
N PHE A 240 18.51 -4.61 -14.05
CA PHE A 240 17.93 -4.84 -12.74
C PHE A 240 17.87 -6.34 -12.44
N LEU A 241 18.25 -6.74 -11.24
CA LEU A 241 18.07 -8.09 -10.76
C LEU A 241 16.72 -8.22 -10.06
N LEU A 242 15.94 -9.26 -10.42
CA LEU A 242 14.67 -9.58 -9.78
C LEU A 242 14.93 -10.30 -8.45
N GLU A 243 14.41 -9.76 -7.36
CA GLU A 243 14.61 -10.32 -6.02
C GLU A 243 13.28 -10.64 -5.30
N PRO A 244 13.27 -11.65 -4.42
CA PRO A 244 12.13 -11.89 -3.55
C PRO A 244 11.99 -10.80 -2.49
N LEU A 245 10.77 -10.62 -1.96
CA LEU A 245 10.48 -9.73 -0.83
C LEU A 245 10.20 -10.55 0.44
N PRO A 246 10.54 -10.04 1.64
CA PRO A 246 11.31 -8.81 1.89
C PRO A 246 12.78 -8.95 1.48
N PHE A 247 13.46 -7.82 1.29
CA PHE A 247 14.89 -7.84 0.99
C PHE A 247 15.69 -8.45 2.13
N LYS A 248 16.80 -9.14 1.80
CA LYS A 248 17.71 -9.73 2.80
C LYS A 248 18.23 -8.71 3.80
N GLU A 249 18.42 -7.50 3.36
CA GLU A 249 18.89 -6.35 4.13
C GLU A 249 17.89 -5.91 5.22
N ALA A 250 16.60 -6.23 5.08
CA ALA A 250 15.60 -5.98 6.12
C ALA A 250 15.86 -6.77 7.42
N ILE A 251 16.61 -7.87 7.33
CA ILE A 251 16.96 -8.76 8.46
C ILE A 251 18.25 -8.29 9.15
N TRP A 252 18.92 -7.26 8.61
CA TRP A 252 20.28 -6.87 8.98
C TRP A 252 20.40 -6.07 10.30
N SER A 253 19.30 -5.66 10.91
CA SER A 253 19.25 -4.79 12.09
C SER A 253 19.85 -5.34 13.40
N GLY A 254 20.64 -6.39 13.37
CA GLY A 254 21.13 -7.02 14.61
C GLY A 254 22.60 -7.45 14.67
N ARG A 255 23.45 -7.24 13.66
CA ARG A 255 24.78 -7.85 13.62
C ARG A 255 25.98 -6.91 13.45
N ARG A 256 25.90 -5.68 13.92
CA ARG A 256 27.06 -4.79 14.01
C ARG A 256 27.34 -4.32 15.45
N SER A 257 27.37 -5.21 16.43
CA SER A 257 27.91 -4.87 17.75
C SER A 257 28.74 -6.02 18.30
N SER A 258 29.67 -6.52 17.50
CA SER A 258 30.80 -7.32 18.03
C SER A 258 31.87 -7.41 16.96
N ALA A 259 32.68 -6.38 16.84
CA ALA A 259 34.04 -6.41 16.35
C ALA A 259 34.82 -5.24 16.96
#